data_442ff5aad7bac758f140449534e17ed6
#
_entry.id   442ff5aad7bac758f140449534e17ed6
#
_cell.length_a   1.000
_cell.length_b   1.000
_cell.length_c   1.000
_cell.angle_alpha   90.00
_cell.angle_beta   90.00
_cell.angle_gamma   90.00
#
_symmetry.space_group_name_H-M   'P 1'
#
loop_
_entity.id
_entity.type
_entity.pdbx_description
1 polymer ?
#
loop_
_entity_poly.entity_id
_entity_poly.type
_entity_poly.pdbx_seq_one_letter_code
_entity_poly.pdbx_strand_id
1 'polypeptide(L)'
;MKKNVAKTYYVYILECANGAYYTGITTDIERRFTEHKTKNKGAKYTSAFGVKNLMAVWKTKKCDNPKSLASKLEYRIKALERKDKEEIIANKKAFKIIFMNNFEFNSFIRFF
;
A
#
# COMPACT_ATOMS: atom_id res chain seq x y z
N MET A 1 6.31 4.74 -33.11
CA MET A 1 5.20 4.86 -32.19
C MET A 1 5.66 4.69 -30.75
N LYS A 2 5.13 5.48 -29.91
CA LYS A 2 5.52 5.42 -28.51
C LYS A 2 4.86 4.24 -27.82
N LYS A 3 5.66 3.44 -27.16
CA LYS A 3 5.15 2.31 -26.43
C LYS A 3 4.62 2.76 -25.07
N ASN A 4 3.47 2.25 -24.68
CA ASN A 4 2.94 2.50 -23.34
C ASN A 4 3.72 1.70 -22.33
N VAL A 5 4.25 2.39 -21.34
CA VAL A 5 4.96 1.76 -20.25
C VAL A 5 4.03 1.75 -19.05
N ALA A 6 3.81 0.57 -18.49
CA ALA A 6 2.98 0.45 -17.32
C ALA A 6 3.61 1.21 -16.16
N LYS A 7 2.80 2.03 -15.49
CA LYS A 7 3.27 2.81 -14.36
C LYS A 7 3.52 1.91 -13.16
N THR A 8 4.51 2.27 -12.35
CA THR A 8 4.69 1.63 -11.07
C THR A 8 3.55 2.03 -10.14
N TYR A 9 2.95 1.07 -9.48
CA TYR A 9 1.96 1.33 -8.45
C TYR A 9 2.55 1.02 -7.08
N TYR A 10 2.07 1.75 -6.10
CA TYR A 10 2.47 1.58 -4.71
C TYR A 10 1.26 1.19 -3.88
N VAL A 11 1.43 0.22 -3.01
CA VAL A 11 0.46 -0.13 -1.99
C VAL A 11 1.04 0.32 -0.67
N TYR A 12 0.27 1.05 0.12
CA TYR A 12 0.80 1.67 1.33
C TYR A 12 -0.13 1.47 2.51
N ILE A 13 0.45 1.52 3.70
CA ILE A 13 -0.30 1.51 4.96
C ILE A 13 0.05 2.77 5.72
N LEU A 14 -0.96 3.52 6.12
CA LEU A 14 -0.85 4.70 6.98
C LEU A 14 -1.37 4.34 8.36
N GLU A 15 -0.79 4.97 9.38
CA GLU A 15 -1.37 4.98 10.70
C GLU A 15 -2.09 6.30 10.90
N CYS A 16 -3.37 6.25 11.25
CA CYS A 16 -4.16 7.43 11.53
C CYS A 16 -3.98 7.87 12.99
N ALA A 17 -4.37 9.10 13.29
CA ALA A 17 -4.20 9.65 14.63
C ALA A 17 -4.95 8.85 15.70
N ASN A 18 -6.04 8.18 15.32
CA ASN A 18 -6.77 7.31 16.25
C ASN A 18 -6.18 5.90 16.38
N GLY A 19 -5.02 5.65 15.75
CA GLY A 19 -4.35 4.37 15.82
C GLY A 19 -4.77 3.35 14.77
N ALA A 20 -5.77 3.63 13.97
CA ALA A 20 -6.22 2.72 12.93
C ALA A 20 -5.27 2.74 11.73
N TYR A 21 -5.26 1.65 10.98
CA TYR A 21 -4.47 1.56 9.75
C TYR A 21 -5.37 1.80 8.54
N TYR A 22 -4.85 2.54 7.57
CA TYR A 22 -5.50 2.77 6.29
C TYR A 22 -4.60 2.25 5.19
N THR A 23 -5.15 1.44 4.28
CA THR A 23 -4.41 0.87 3.16
C THR A 23 -4.95 1.46 1.85
N GLY A 24 -4.05 1.83 0.97
CA GLY A 24 -4.43 2.40 -0.32
C GLY A 24 -3.41 2.09 -1.40
N ILE A 25 -3.72 2.53 -2.62
CA ILE A 25 -2.80 2.42 -3.76
C ILE A 25 -2.63 3.79 -4.42
N THR A 26 -1.49 3.99 -5.04
CA THR A 26 -1.20 5.24 -5.74
C THR A 26 -0.07 5.02 -6.75
N THR A 27 0.04 5.91 -7.71
CA THR A 27 1.21 5.97 -8.60
C THR A 27 2.27 6.96 -8.10
N ASP A 28 1.95 7.74 -7.06
CA ASP A 28 2.85 8.77 -6.53
C ASP A 28 2.69 8.84 -5.03
N ILE A 29 3.58 8.12 -4.33
CA ILE A 29 3.43 7.97 -2.88
C ILE A 29 3.67 9.27 -2.12
N GLU A 30 4.59 10.10 -2.57
CA GLU A 30 4.87 11.36 -1.88
C GLU A 30 3.68 12.31 -1.99
N ARG A 31 3.12 12.45 -3.20
CA ARG A 31 1.96 13.29 -3.41
C ARG A 31 0.77 12.78 -2.61
N ARG A 32 0.51 11.48 -2.65
CA ARG A 32 -0.65 10.91 -1.97
C ARG A 32 -0.54 11.03 -0.46
N PHE A 33 0.66 10.81 0.08
CA PHE A 33 0.88 10.98 1.52
C PHE A 33 0.64 12.42 1.94
N THR A 34 1.12 13.37 1.14
CA THR A 34 0.89 14.80 1.41
C THR A 34 -0.61 15.13 1.37
N GLU A 35 -1.34 14.59 0.39
CA GLU A 35 -2.79 14.80 0.30
C GLU A 35 -3.51 14.29 1.56
N HIS A 36 -3.13 13.13 2.05
CA HIS A 36 -3.71 12.58 3.28
C HIS A 36 -3.38 13.46 4.48
N LYS A 37 -2.15 13.92 4.58
CA LYS A 37 -1.72 14.75 5.71
C LYS A 37 -2.40 16.11 5.73
N THR A 38 -2.60 16.71 4.58
CA THR A 38 -3.24 18.03 4.50
C THR A 38 -4.75 17.96 4.61
N LYS A 39 -5.33 16.75 4.52
CA LYS A 39 -6.76 16.51 4.62
C LYS A 39 -7.57 17.13 3.47
N ASN A 40 -6.90 17.63 2.44
CA ASN A 40 -7.58 18.26 1.32
C ASN A 40 -8.11 17.27 0.30
N LYS A 41 -7.25 16.33 -0.11
CA LYS A 41 -7.57 15.35 -1.14
C LYS A 41 -7.33 13.93 -0.67
N GLY A 42 -7.26 13.73 0.65
CA GLY A 42 -7.11 12.42 1.22
C GLY A 42 -8.39 11.62 1.12
N ALA A 43 -8.32 10.35 1.49
CA ALA A 43 -9.51 9.53 1.60
C ALA A 43 -10.41 10.08 2.70
N LYS A 44 -11.70 9.78 2.58
CA LYS A 44 -12.68 10.24 3.55
C LYS A 44 -12.29 9.87 4.98
N TYR A 45 -11.79 8.65 5.16
CA TYR A 45 -11.38 8.17 6.48
C TYR A 45 -10.23 9.00 7.05
N THR A 46 -9.18 9.23 6.25
CA THR A 46 -8.01 9.98 6.72
C THR A 46 -8.36 11.46 6.93
N SER A 47 -9.31 11.99 6.18
CA SER A 47 -9.79 13.35 6.39
C SER A 47 -10.47 13.50 7.74
N ALA A 48 -11.19 12.46 8.17
CA ALA A 48 -11.92 12.50 9.44
C ALA A 48 -10.99 12.34 10.64
N PHE A 49 -10.00 11.44 10.56
CA PHE A 49 -9.19 11.06 11.72
C PHE A 49 -7.76 11.60 11.70
N GLY A 50 -7.32 12.14 10.56
CA GLY A 50 -5.94 12.62 10.42
C GLY A 50 -4.95 11.47 10.21
N VAL A 51 -3.78 11.84 9.71
CA VAL A 51 -2.70 10.89 9.43
C VAL A 51 -1.55 11.15 10.37
N LYS A 52 -1.06 10.08 11.01
CA LYS A 52 0.07 10.18 11.92
C LYS A 52 1.38 9.77 11.24
N ASN A 53 1.43 8.57 10.66
CA ASN A 53 2.65 8.03 10.08
C ASN A 53 2.38 7.24 8.81
N LEU A 54 3.38 7.24 7.91
CA LEU A 54 3.47 6.26 6.82
C LEU A 54 4.18 5.04 7.37
N MET A 55 3.52 3.89 7.36
CA MET A 55 4.04 2.70 8.05
C MET A 55 4.78 1.76 7.12
N ALA A 56 4.28 1.56 5.91
CA ALA A 56 4.89 0.65 4.96
C ALA A 56 4.44 0.97 3.56
N VAL A 57 5.31 0.72 2.59
CA VAL A 57 5.02 0.87 1.16
C VAL A 57 5.63 -0.30 0.42
N TRP A 58 4.85 -0.89 -0.49
CA TRP A 58 5.32 -1.88 -1.44
C TRP A 58 5.11 -1.33 -2.84
N LYS A 59 6.06 -1.57 -3.73
CA LYS A 59 5.91 -1.14 -5.12
C LYS A 59 5.91 -2.34 -6.04
N THR A 60 5.17 -2.23 -7.15
CA THR A 60 5.15 -3.27 -8.17
C THR A 60 6.47 -3.29 -8.92
N LYS A 61 6.99 -4.49 -9.18
CA LYS A 61 8.02 -4.66 -10.18
C LYS A 61 7.37 -4.46 -11.55
N LYS A 62 8.20 -4.27 -12.58
CA LYS A 62 7.69 -4.14 -13.94
C LYS A 62 6.80 -5.34 -14.28
N CYS A 63 5.57 -5.06 -14.68
CA CYS A 63 4.60 -6.09 -15.04
C CYS A 63 3.54 -5.48 -15.95
N ASP A 64 2.72 -6.35 -16.55
CA ASP A 64 1.75 -5.90 -17.55
C ASP A 64 0.58 -5.13 -16.97
N ASN A 65 0.18 -5.44 -15.75
CA ASN A 65 -1.03 -4.86 -15.17
C ASN A 65 -0.82 -4.49 -13.71
N PRO A 66 0.03 -3.48 -13.46
CA PRO A 66 0.40 -3.14 -12.07
C PRO A 66 -0.77 -2.61 -11.25
N LYS A 67 -1.72 -1.92 -11.87
CA LYS A 67 -2.88 -1.42 -11.12
C LYS A 67 -3.73 -2.56 -10.59
N SER A 68 -4.00 -3.56 -11.42
CA SER A 68 -4.77 -4.73 -11.00
C SER A 68 -4.06 -5.48 -9.88
N LEU A 69 -2.75 -5.67 -10.03
CA LEU A 69 -1.95 -6.36 -9.03
C LEU A 69 -1.95 -5.61 -7.71
N ALA A 70 -1.78 -4.29 -7.75
CA ALA A 70 -1.79 -3.46 -6.55
C ALA A 70 -3.16 -3.48 -5.88
N SER A 71 -4.24 -3.46 -6.66
CA SER A 71 -5.60 -3.53 -6.12
C SER A 71 -5.85 -4.85 -5.41
N LYS A 72 -5.33 -5.94 -5.94
CA LYS A 72 -5.44 -7.26 -5.30
C LYS A 72 -4.71 -7.28 -3.96
N LEU A 73 -3.51 -6.72 -3.91
CA LEU A 73 -2.75 -6.67 -2.66
C LEU A 73 -3.44 -5.77 -1.64
N GLU A 74 -3.93 -4.62 -2.08
CA GLU A 74 -4.69 -3.73 -1.20
C GLU A 74 -5.86 -4.47 -0.54
N TYR A 75 -6.63 -5.19 -1.35
CA TYR A 75 -7.77 -5.94 -0.85
C TYR A 75 -7.34 -6.98 0.20
N ARG A 76 -6.26 -7.71 -0.09
CA ARG A 76 -5.79 -8.75 0.81
C ARG A 76 -5.23 -8.18 2.11
N ILE A 77 -4.54 -7.05 2.04
CA ILE A 77 -4.05 -6.39 3.25
C ILE A 77 -5.21 -5.90 4.11
N LYS A 78 -6.23 -5.31 3.49
CA LYS A 78 -7.40 -4.83 4.23
C LYS A 78 -8.11 -5.97 4.96
N ALA A 79 -8.06 -7.17 4.40
CA ALA A 79 -8.72 -8.35 4.98
C ALA A 79 -7.91 -8.98 6.12
N LEU A 80 -6.64 -8.62 6.30
CA LEU A 80 -5.83 -9.15 7.37
C LEU A 80 -6.30 -8.62 8.72
N GLU A 81 -6.13 -9.45 9.74
CA GLU A 81 -6.29 -8.98 11.12
C GLU A 81 -5.19 -7.99 11.46
N ARG A 82 -5.43 -7.14 12.44
CA ARG A 82 -4.46 -6.12 12.83
C ARG A 82 -3.09 -6.71 13.16
N LYS A 83 -3.07 -7.83 13.85
CA LYS A 83 -1.84 -8.52 14.20
C LYS A 83 -0.98 -8.82 12.97
N ASP A 84 -1.61 -9.31 11.90
CA ASP A 84 -0.90 -9.65 10.67
C ASP A 84 -0.46 -8.41 9.93
N LYS A 85 -1.26 -7.33 9.98
CA LYS A 85 -0.83 -6.05 9.41
C LYS A 85 0.42 -5.54 10.11
N GLU A 86 0.45 -5.63 11.43
CA GLU A 86 1.61 -5.21 12.20
C GLU A 86 2.85 -6.04 11.85
N GLU A 87 2.65 -7.33 11.64
CA GLU A 87 3.74 -8.22 11.26
C GLU A 87 4.35 -7.85 9.91
N ILE A 88 3.52 -7.61 8.89
CA ILE A 88 4.05 -7.27 7.57
C ILE A 88 4.70 -5.88 7.56
N ILE A 89 4.29 -4.99 8.44
CA ILE A 89 4.93 -3.69 8.61
C ILE A 89 6.32 -3.87 9.23
N ALA A 90 6.42 -4.64 10.29
CA ALA A 90 7.64 -4.76 11.09
C ALA A 90 8.69 -5.65 10.45
N ASN A 91 8.28 -6.64 9.66
CA ASN A 91 9.19 -7.68 9.18
C ASN A 91 8.94 -8.00 7.72
N LYS A 92 9.94 -7.75 6.89
CA LYS A 92 9.84 -8.03 5.45
C LYS A 92 9.56 -9.50 5.15
N LYS A 93 10.06 -10.40 5.98
CA LYS A 93 9.85 -11.84 5.77
C LYS A 93 8.41 -12.25 6.05
N ALA A 94 7.72 -11.53 6.93
CA ALA A 94 6.34 -11.85 7.26
C ALA A 94 5.42 -11.71 6.04
N PHE A 95 5.69 -10.76 5.16
CA PHE A 95 4.94 -10.59 3.92
C PHE A 95 4.95 -11.86 3.08
N LYS A 96 6.15 -12.45 2.91
CA LYS A 96 6.28 -13.68 2.12
C LYS A 96 5.58 -14.86 2.77
N ILE A 97 5.60 -14.93 4.09
CA ILE A 97 4.94 -16.02 4.81
C ILE A 97 3.43 -15.89 4.72
N ILE A 98 2.90 -14.71 4.99
CA ILE A 98 1.45 -14.47 5.02
C ILE A 98 0.85 -14.64 3.63
N PHE A 99 1.56 -14.22 2.59
CA PHE A 99 1.08 -14.30 1.21
C PHE A 99 1.76 -15.41 0.40
N MET A 100 2.25 -16.46 1.07
CA MET A 100 3.04 -17.51 0.40
C MET A 100 2.29 -18.22 -0.71
N ASN A 101 0.97 -18.28 -0.64
CA ASN A 101 0.16 -18.94 -1.66
C ASN A 101 -0.29 -17.98 -2.77
N ASN A 102 0.16 -16.73 -2.75
CA ASN A 102 -0.19 -15.73 -3.73
C ASN A 102 1.07 -15.33 -4.50
N PHE A 103 1.46 -16.17 -5.47
CA PHE A 103 2.71 -15.98 -6.20
C PHE A 103 2.80 -14.65 -6.92
N GLU A 104 1.65 -14.10 -7.35
CA GLU A 104 1.64 -12.79 -7.98
C GLU A 104 2.20 -11.70 -7.07
N PHE A 105 2.13 -11.88 -5.75
CA PHE A 105 2.67 -10.88 -4.81
C PHE A 105 4.18 -10.93 -4.70
N ASN A 106 4.84 -11.91 -5.32
CA ASN A 106 6.30 -11.89 -5.46
C ASN A 106 6.77 -10.74 -6.36
N SER A 107 5.85 -10.13 -7.09
CA SER A 107 6.14 -8.97 -7.94
C SER A 107 6.20 -7.67 -7.15
N PHE A 108 6.07 -7.71 -5.83
CA PHE A 108 6.21 -6.52 -4.99
C PHE A 108 7.57 -6.44 -4.34
N ILE A 109 8.06 -5.21 -4.21
CA ILE A 109 9.30 -4.91 -3.50
C ILE A 109 8.94 -3.98 -2.37
N ARG A 110 9.44 -4.27 -1.17
CA ARG A 110 9.28 -3.35 -0.05
C ARG A 110 10.02 -2.06 -0.36
N PHE A 111 9.30 -0.96 -0.37
CA PHE A 111 9.86 0.35 -0.73
C PHE A 111 10.17 1.19 0.51
N PHE A 112 9.38 1.00 1.55
CA PHE A 112 9.57 1.79 2.76
C PHE A 112 9.31 0.96 4.02
#